data_9af563ce97d557099d2b9754b849e67a
#
_entry.id   9af563ce97d557099d2b9754b849e67a
#
_cell.length_a   1.000
_cell.length_b   1.000
_cell.length_c   1.000
_cell.angle_alpha   90.00
_cell.angle_beta   90.00
_cell.angle_gamma   90.00
#
_symmetry.space_group_name_H-M   'P 1'
#
loop_
_entity.id
_entity.type
_entity.pdbx_description
1 polymer ?
#
loop_
_entity_poly.entity_id
_entity_poly.type
_entity_poly.pdbx_seq_one_letter_code
_entity_poly.pdbx_strand_id
1 'polypeptide(L)'
;IIVVHDELDLPAGKVRVKLGGNENGHNGLKSITEHLGTRDYLRVRMGIGRPPQGLAVPDWVLSPIEGDISGQVALAAEAVQLIVSEGLGKAQNVIHAAR
;
A
#
# COMPACT_ATOMS: atom_id res chain seq x y z
N ILE A 1 14.67 2.20 1.69
CA ILE A 1 13.77 1.02 1.65
C ILE A 1 12.39 1.46 1.23
N ILE A 2 11.81 0.74 0.31
CA ILE A 2 10.44 0.94 -0.18
C ILE A 2 9.65 -0.32 0.14
N VAL A 3 8.56 -0.17 0.88
CA VAL A 3 7.67 -1.28 1.24
C VAL A 3 6.38 -1.16 0.44
N VAL A 4 6.02 -2.23 -0.26
CA VAL A 4 4.73 -2.34 -0.94
C VAL A 4 3.83 -3.21 -0.07
N HIS A 5 2.65 -2.71 0.28
CA HIS A 5 1.77 -3.44 1.20
C HIS A 5 0.29 -3.18 0.90
N ASP A 6 -0.56 -4.09 1.37
CA ASP A 6 -2.00 -3.93 1.32
C ASP A 6 -2.48 -2.89 2.34
N GLU A 7 -3.58 -2.20 2.02
CA GLU A 7 -4.11 -1.14 2.85
C GLU A 7 -5.64 -1.19 2.90
N LEU A 8 -6.18 -1.40 4.10
CA LEU A 8 -7.64 -1.46 4.32
C LEU A 8 -8.32 -0.10 4.17
N ASP A 9 -7.61 0.99 4.48
CA ASP A 9 -8.18 2.33 4.51
C ASP A 9 -8.25 3.00 3.13
N LEU A 10 -7.74 2.32 2.09
CA LEU A 10 -7.87 2.76 0.71
C LEU A 10 -8.86 1.88 -0.03
N PRO A 11 -9.72 2.48 -0.89
CA PRO A 11 -10.60 1.69 -1.74
C PRO A 11 -9.83 0.69 -2.60
N ALA A 12 -10.47 -0.44 -2.89
CA ALA A 12 -9.89 -1.45 -3.76
C ALA A 12 -9.47 -0.83 -5.11
N GLY A 13 -8.29 -1.19 -5.58
CA GLY A 13 -7.73 -0.69 -6.84
C GLY A 13 -6.92 0.59 -6.74
N LYS A 14 -6.99 1.32 -5.63
CA LYS A 14 -6.23 2.55 -5.44
C LYS A 14 -4.79 2.27 -5.01
N VAL A 15 -3.89 3.15 -5.42
CA VAL A 15 -2.48 3.13 -4.99
C VAL A 15 -2.13 4.51 -4.47
N ARG A 16 -1.48 4.57 -3.32
CA ARG A 16 -0.99 5.81 -2.71
C ARG A 16 0.42 5.60 -2.18
N VAL A 17 1.20 6.66 -2.20
CA VAL A 17 2.61 6.64 -1.80
C VAL A 17 2.80 7.64 -0.66
N LYS A 18 3.53 7.22 0.38
CA LYS A 18 3.89 8.15 1.47
C LYS A 18 5.18 7.72 2.15
N LEU A 19 5.76 8.65 2.91
CA LEU A 19 6.87 8.38 3.81
C LEU A 19 6.34 8.28 5.23
N GLY A 20 6.68 7.18 5.92
CA GLY A 20 6.38 7.04 7.34
C GLY A 20 4.90 6.83 7.67
N GLY A 21 4.57 6.96 8.94
CA GLY A 21 3.23 6.79 9.47
C GLY A 21 3.08 5.55 10.33
N ASN A 22 1.88 5.36 10.87
CA ASN A 22 1.56 4.20 11.70
C ASN A 22 1.38 2.95 10.85
N GLU A 23 1.46 1.79 11.51
CA GLU A 23 1.18 0.50 10.90
C GLU A 23 -0.33 0.22 10.79
N ASN A 24 -1.16 0.95 11.54
CA ASN A 24 -2.63 0.82 11.55
C ASN A 24 -3.11 -0.62 11.77
N GLY A 25 -2.43 -1.35 12.65
CA GLY A 25 -2.75 -2.74 12.93
C GLY A 25 -2.21 -3.74 11.90
N HIS A 26 -1.50 -3.30 10.88
CA HIS A 26 -0.92 -4.19 9.87
C HIS A 26 0.29 -4.93 10.46
N ASN A 27 0.17 -6.24 10.63
CA ASN A 27 1.20 -7.04 11.30
C ASN A 27 2.53 -7.06 10.54
N GLY A 28 2.49 -7.10 9.21
CA GLY A 28 3.68 -7.04 8.37
C GLY A 28 4.44 -5.73 8.56
N LEU A 29 3.73 -4.59 8.59
CA LEU A 29 4.33 -3.29 8.82
C LEU A 29 4.90 -3.17 10.23
N LYS A 30 4.22 -3.73 11.23
CA LYS A 30 4.76 -3.75 12.61
C LYS A 30 6.07 -4.48 12.67
N SER A 31 6.17 -5.63 12.00
CA SER A 31 7.41 -6.42 11.96
C SER A 31 8.54 -5.65 11.27
N ILE A 32 8.25 -4.99 10.15
CA ILE A 32 9.25 -4.19 9.42
C ILE A 32 9.72 -3.03 10.30
N THR A 33 8.82 -2.29 10.91
CA THR A 33 9.14 -1.18 11.81
C THR A 33 10.03 -1.64 12.96
N GLU A 34 9.72 -2.78 13.55
CA GLU A 34 10.48 -3.35 14.65
C GLU A 34 11.91 -3.71 14.21
N HIS A 35 12.05 -4.35 13.05
CA HIS A 35 13.38 -4.75 12.54
C HIS A 35 14.22 -3.57 12.06
N LEU A 36 13.58 -2.55 11.46
CA LEU A 36 14.30 -1.35 11.01
C LEU A 36 14.59 -0.35 12.13
N GLY A 37 13.84 -0.42 13.23
CA GLY A 37 13.94 0.53 14.33
C GLY A 37 13.37 1.90 14.03
N THR A 38 12.59 2.05 12.95
CA THR A 38 11.98 3.31 12.54
C THR A 38 10.72 3.05 11.71
N ARG A 39 9.78 4.00 11.76
CA ARG A 39 8.61 4.06 10.87
C ARG A 39 8.88 4.87 9.61
N ASP A 40 10.01 5.53 9.49
CA ASP A 40 10.32 6.48 8.42
C ASP A 40 10.88 5.77 7.18
N TYR A 41 10.07 4.90 6.60
CA TYR A 41 10.39 4.27 5.33
C TYR A 41 9.29 4.59 4.31
N LEU A 42 9.65 4.50 3.02
CA LEU A 42 8.73 4.77 1.92
C LEU A 42 7.74 3.63 1.77
N ARG A 43 6.47 3.96 1.54
CA ARG A 43 5.38 2.99 1.47
C ARG A 43 4.59 3.19 0.19
N VAL A 44 4.42 2.10 -0.56
CA VAL A 44 3.46 2.01 -1.67
C VAL A 44 2.26 1.24 -1.14
N ARG A 45 1.14 1.93 -0.98
CA ARG A 45 -0.07 1.40 -0.33
C ARG A 45 -1.04 0.95 -1.41
N MET A 46 -1.36 -0.34 -1.43
CA MET A 46 -2.31 -0.93 -2.36
C MET A 46 -3.65 -1.12 -1.66
N GLY A 47 -4.66 -0.36 -2.05
CA GLY A 47 -5.99 -0.42 -1.44
C GLY A 47 -6.66 -1.76 -1.68
N ILE A 48 -7.21 -2.34 -0.62
CA ILE A 48 -8.07 -3.53 -0.68
C ILE A 48 -9.46 -3.25 -0.12
N GLY A 49 -9.68 -2.06 0.44
CA GLY A 49 -10.93 -1.68 1.07
C GLY A 49 -11.16 -2.38 2.41
N ARG A 50 -12.16 -1.92 3.14
CA ARG A 50 -12.57 -2.53 4.40
C ARG A 50 -13.38 -3.80 4.15
N PRO A 51 -13.31 -4.79 5.05
CA PRO A 51 -14.08 -6.01 4.88
C PRO A 51 -15.59 -5.73 4.86
N PRO A 52 -16.36 -6.55 4.11
CA PRO A 52 -17.81 -6.48 4.19
C PRO A 52 -18.30 -6.74 5.61
N GLN A 53 -19.49 -6.24 5.91
CA GLN A 53 -20.11 -6.45 7.22
C GLN A 53 -20.18 -7.94 7.56
N GLY A 54 -19.75 -8.29 8.76
CA GLY A 54 -19.76 -9.69 9.23
C GLY A 54 -18.50 -10.47 8.91
N LEU A 55 -17.56 -9.90 8.17
CA LEU A 55 -16.28 -10.55 7.85
C LEU A 55 -15.16 -9.90 8.66
N ALA A 56 -14.40 -10.71 9.40
CA ALA A 56 -13.29 -10.24 10.19
C ALA A 56 -12.12 -9.79 9.30
N VAL A 57 -11.33 -8.80 9.75
CA VAL A 57 -10.20 -8.29 8.98
C VAL A 57 -9.21 -9.38 8.55
N PRO A 58 -8.76 -10.31 9.44
CA PRO A 58 -7.86 -11.37 9.00
C PRO A 58 -8.45 -12.24 7.88
N ASP A 59 -9.74 -12.55 7.95
CA ASP A 59 -10.41 -13.36 6.93
C ASP A 59 -10.50 -12.59 5.61
N TRP A 60 -10.73 -11.28 5.66
CA TRP A 60 -10.76 -10.43 4.47
C TRP A 60 -9.40 -10.37 3.78
N VAL A 61 -8.33 -10.10 4.55
CA VAL A 61 -6.97 -10.02 4.00
C VAL A 61 -6.54 -11.34 3.35
N LEU A 62 -6.97 -12.47 3.89
CA LEU A 62 -6.63 -13.80 3.38
C LEU A 62 -7.65 -14.33 2.36
N SER A 63 -8.72 -13.59 2.08
CA SER A 63 -9.74 -14.03 1.13
C SER A 63 -9.20 -14.01 -0.30
N PRO A 64 -9.78 -14.82 -1.21
CA PRO A 64 -9.37 -14.80 -2.61
C PRO A 64 -9.56 -13.42 -3.23
N ILE A 65 -8.63 -13.03 -4.10
CA ILE A 65 -8.72 -11.79 -4.85
C ILE A 65 -9.84 -11.94 -5.88
N GLU A 66 -10.78 -10.99 -5.87
CA GLU A 66 -11.86 -10.94 -6.85
C GLU A 66 -11.52 -9.90 -7.93
N GLY A 67 -11.73 -10.28 -9.18
CA GLY A 67 -11.51 -9.41 -10.32
C GLY A 67 -10.04 -9.28 -10.71
N ASP A 68 -9.79 -8.41 -11.67
CA ASP A 68 -8.47 -8.20 -12.25
C ASP A 68 -7.75 -7.06 -11.52
N ILE A 69 -6.63 -7.39 -10.87
CA ILE A 69 -5.79 -6.43 -10.17
C ILE A 69 -4.55 -6.00 -10.98
N SER A 70 -4.44 -6.41 -12.23
CA SER A 70 -3.24 -6.13 -13.04
C SER A 70 -2.97 -4.64 -13.17
N GLY A 71 -3.99 -3.81 -13.30
CA GLY A 71 -3.86 -2.35 -13.35
C GLY A 71 -3.29 -1.78 -12.05
N GLN A 72 -3.76 -2.27 -10.91
CA GLN A 72 -3.26 -1.84 -9.61
C GLN A 72 -1.80 -2.27 -9.40
N VAL A 73 -1.46 -3.48 -9.78
CA VAL A 73 -0.08 -3.99 -9.69
C VAL A 73 0.85 -3.18 -10.59
N ALA A 74 0.43 -2.88 -11.82
CA ALA A 74 1.22 -2.05 -12.74
C ALA A 74 1.44 -0.65 -12.17
N LEU A 75 0.43 -0.05 -11.57
CA LEU A 75 0.52 1.27 -10.96
C LEU A 75 1.44 1.26 -9.74
N ALA A 76 1.40 0.21 -8.92
CA ALA A 76 2.31 0.05 -7.79
C ALA A 76 3.76 -0.10 -8.26
N ALA A 77 4.00 -0.87 -9.32
CA ALA A 77 5.34 -1.00 -9.92
C ALA A 77 5.84 0.33 -10.46
N GLU A 78 5.00 1.10 -11.13
CA GLU A 78 5.34 2.45 -11.60
C GLU A 78 5.68 3.37 -10.43
N ALA A 79 4.94 3.28 -9.33
CA ALA A 79 5.22 4.06 -8.12
C ALA A 79 6.63 3.78 -7.60
N VAL A 80 7.04 2.53 -7.52
CA VAL A 80 8.39 2.15 -7.08
C VAL A 80 9.43 2.74 -8.00
N GLN A 81 9.26 2.63 -9.31
CA GLN A 81 10.20 3.18 -10.29
C GLN A 81 10.31 4.71 -10.16
N LEU A 82 9.19 5.41 -10.01
CA LEU A 82 9.18 6.86 -9.86
C LEU A 82 9.86 7.31 -8.57
N ILE A 83 9.67 6.59 -7.47
CA ILE A 83 10.37 6.91 -6.22
C ILE A 83 11.88 6.80 -6.41
N VAL A 84 12.33 5.74 -7.04
CA VAL A 84 13.78 5.50 -7.27
C VAL A 84 14.38 6.54 -8.21
N SER A 85 13.69 6.86 -9.31
CA SER A 85 14.25 7.75 -10.35
C SER A 85 13.97 9.23 -10.11
N GLU A 86 12.82 9.58 -9.52
CA GLU A 86 12.35 10.97 -9.44
C GLU A 86 12.08 11.46 -8.01
N GLY A 87 12.08 10.55 -7.04
CA GLY A 87 11.78 10.87 -5.64
C GLY A 87 10.30 10.85 -5.29
N LEU A 88 10.02 10.96 -3.99
CA LEU A 88 8.68 10.80 -3.43
C LEU A 88 7.69 11.84 -3.95
N GLY A 89 8.07 13.10 -4.00
CA GLY A 89 7.15 14.18 -4.41
C GLY A 89 6.62 13.97 -5.82
N LYS A 90 7.48 13.64 -6.76
CA LYS A 90 7.09 13.37 -8.14
C LYS A 90 6.23 12.11 -8.23
N ALA A 91 6.62 11.06 -7.51
CA ALA A 91 5.84 9.82 -7.46
C ALA A 91 4.42 10.10 -6.94
N GLN A 92 4.28 10.87 -5.87
CA GLN A 92 2.97 11.25 -5.34
C GLN A 92 2.14 12.00 -6.39
N ASN A 93 2.72 12.97 -7.07
CA ASN A 93 2.01 13.76 -8.06
C ASN A 93 1.47 12.89 -9.20
N VAL A 94 2.28 11.96 -9.71
CA VAL A 94 1.86 11.10 -10.82
C VAL A 94 0.87 10.03 -10.35
N ILE A 95 1.18 9.33 -9.26
CA ILE A 95 0.39 8.17 -8.81
C ILE A 95 -0.94 8.62 -8.21
N HIS A 96 -0.96 9.71 -7.42
CA HIS A 96 -2.20 10.17 -6.81
C HIS A 96 -3.16 10.80 -7.82
N ALA A 97 -2.67 11.26 -8.97
CA ALA A 97 -3.50 11.72 -10.07
C ALA A 97 -4.08 10.56 -10.91
N ALA A 98 -3.47 9.38 -10.84
CA ALA A 98 -3.95 8.20 -11.55
C ALA A 98 -5.24 7.66 -10.93
N ARG A 99 -6.10 7.13 -11.75
CA ARG A 99 -7.40 6.59 -11.32
C ARG A 99 -7.39 5.07 -11.27
#